data_eaf25a0ea4cfaf193753151b3038158d
#
_entry.id   eaf25a0ea4cfaf193753151b3038158d
#
_cell.length_a   1.000
_cell.length_b   1.000
_cell.length_c   1.000
_cell.angle_alpha   90.00
_cell.angle_beta   90.00
_cell.angle_gamma   90.00
#
_symmetry.space_group_name_H-M   'P 1'
#
loop_
_entity.id
_entity.type
_entity.pdbx_description
1 polymer ?
#
loop_
_entity_poly.entity_id
_entity_poly.type
_entity_poly.pdbx_seq_one_letter_code
_entity_poly.pdbx_strand_id
1 'polypeptide(L)'
;AVYLVCGSGQATARMLEARLHNVFANKLTVVKRLSLIEYLNYTENDFKEIDCVISTIPLEQSYVPTITVDFSLNQQDIEMVSRLITSIDQSKYEKIKKFFDSSLFVYKKKVNSKNELLEELSTLLLNESIIGDDYLDSVYKREELSNTNMNDVFALPHPLNVFAKQTKVAVAILDEPLKWNGDETVRIVFLLAIKNGDSLNMEHLYDVFIELVNNTKFQREVMCSKTYDQFIKTLIQHIQ
;
A
#
# COMPACT_ATOMS: atom_id res chain seq x y z
N ALA A 1 3.29 11.49 -2.79
CA ALA A 1 3.97 12.15 -3.93
C ALA A 1 3.20 13.39 -4.37
N VAL A 2 3.89 14.54 -4.63
CA VAL A 2 3.21 15.78 -5.01
C VAL A 2 3.90 16.48 -6.19
N TYR A 3 3.10 17.17 -6.98
CA TYR A 3 3.62 18.23 -7.87
C TYR A 3 3.59 19.58 -7.18
N LEU A 4 4.63 20.36 -7.43
CA LEU A 4 4.72 21.75 -6.98
C LEU A 4 4.57 22.68 -8.19
N VAL A 5 3.50 23.47 -8.23
CA VAL A 5 3.25 24.44 -9.29
C VAL A 5 3.56 25.85 -8.79
N CYS A 6 4.40 26.58 -9.51
CA CYS A 6 4.79 27.93 -9.10
C CYS A 6 4.60 28.95 -10.21
N GLY A 7 3.85 30.01 -9.91
CA GLY A 7 3.64 31.13 -10.82
C GLY A 7 4.81 32.11 -10.91
N SER A 8 5.72 32.11 -9.93
CA SER A 8 6.79 33.10 -9.78
C SER A 8 8.18 32.60 -10.25
N GLY A 9 8.25 31.44 -10.89
CA GLY A 9 9.48 30.89 -11.47
C GLY A 9 10.22 29.88 -10.58
N GLN A 10 11.29 29.31 -11.14
CA GLN A 10 11.99 28.16 -10.55
C GLN A 10 12.69 28.45 -9.21
N ALA A 11 13.18 29.66 -8.98
CA ALA A 11 13.85 30.02 -7.72
C ALA A 11 12.87 29.94 -6.54
N THR A 12 11.69 30.51 -6.69
CA THR A 12 10.61 30.48 -5.68
C THR A 12 10.13 29.05 -5.44
N ALA A 13 10.00 28.25 -6.50
CA ALA A 13 9.62 26.83 -6.38
C ALA A 13 10.63 26.02 -5.56
N ARG A 14 11.94 26.24 -5.77
CA ARG A 14 13.00 25.60 -4.98
C ARG A 14 12.99 26.00 -3.51
N MET A 15 12.72 27.28 -3.22
CA MET A 15 12.61 27.75 -1.84
C MET A 15 11.42 27.11 -1.12
N LEU A 16 10.26 27.05 -1.78
CA LEU A 16 9.07 26.41 -1.23
C LEU A 16 9.27 24.92 -1.03
N GLU A 17 9.89 24.21 -1.99
CA GLU A 17 10.24 22.80 -1.86
C GLU A 17 11.14 22.55 -0.63
N ALA A 18 12.20 23.35 -0.46
CA ALA A 18 13.08 23.22 0.70
C ALA A 18 12.34 23.42 2.03
N ARG A 19 11.39 24.37 2.09
CA ARG A 19 10.54 24.60 3.27
C ARG A 19 9.59 23.42 3.52
N LEU A 20 8.90 22.94 2.49
CA LEU A 20 8.03 21.77 2.58
C LEU A 20 8.81 20.56 3.08
N HIS A 21 10.00 20.33 2.55
CA HIS A 21 10.87 19.24 3.00
C HIS A 21 11.28 19.40 4.46
N ASN A 22 11.64 20.61 4.91
CA ASN A 22 12.02 20.86 6.31
C ASN A 22 10.85 20.65 7.29
N VAL A 23 9.63 21.02 6.90
CA VAL A 23 8.44 20.92 7.76
C VAL A 23 7.87 19.52 7.75
N PHE A 24 7.75 18.90 6.56
CA PHE A 24 7.03 17.63 6.39
C PHE A 24 7.95 16.41 6.24
N ALA A 25 9.27 16.62 6.08
CA ALA A 25 10.29 15.58 6.02
C ALA A 25 9.85 14.35 5.15
N ASN A 26 9.69 13.20 5.78
CA ASN A 26 9.35 11.95 5.11
C ASN A 26 7.85 11.80 4.73
N LYS A 27 7.01 12.79 5.04
CA LYS A 27 5.57 12.73 4.76
C LYS A 27 5.18 13.28 3.39
N LEU A 28 6.09 14.02 2.74
CA LEU A 28 5.83 14.68 1.49
C LEU A 28 7.06 14.61 0.59
N THR A 29 6.87 14.11 -0.64
CA THR A 29 7.93 14.06 -1.66
C THR A 29 7.50 14.89 -2.86
N VAL A 30 8.27 15.94 -3.18
CA VAL A 30 8.06 16.71 -4.41
C VAL A 30 8.68 15.95 -5.57
N VAL A 31 7.84 15.38 -6.42
CA VAL A 31 8.26 14.61 -7.60
C VAL A 31 8.75 15.54 -8.70
N LYS A 32 8.04 16.65 -8.91
CA LYS A 32 8.38 17.62 -9.95
C LYS A 32 7.91 19.02 -9.59
N ARG A 33 8.70 20.02 -10.02
CA ARG A 33 8.33 21.43 -10.02
C ARG A 33 7.89 21.82 -11.41
N LEU A 34 6.70 22.38 -11.52
CA LEU A 34 6.07 22.78 -12.78
C LEU A 34 5.84 24.29 -12.80
N SER A 35 6.07 24.92 -13.95
CA SER A 35 5.46 26.19 -14.24
C SER A 35 3.95 26.02 -14.53
N LEU A 36 3.17 27.08 -14.49
CA LEU A 36 1.76 27.02 -14.86
C LEU A 36 1.56 26.47 -16.28
N ILE A 37 2.40 26.88 -17.22
CA ILE A 37 2.32 26.45 -18.63
C ILE A 37 2.58 24.94 -18.76
N GLU A 38 3.59 24.41 -18.04
CA GLU A 38 3.85 22.97 -18.03
C GLU A 38 2.68 22.21 -17.41
N TYR A 39 2.14 22.68 -16.29
CA TYR A 39 0.99 22.08 -15.62
C TYR A 39 -0.25 21.99 -16.52
N LEU A 40 -0.57 23.07 -17.25
CA LEU A 40 -1.72 23.11 -18.16
C LEU A 40 -1.61 22.15 -19.36
N ASN A 41 -0.41 21.68 -19.68
CA ASN A 41 -0.19 20.70 -20.74
C ASN A 41 -0.26 19.23 -20.22
N TYR A 42 -0.44 19.03 -18.92
CA TYR A 42 -0.54 17.70 -18.32
C TYR A 42 -1.94 17.11 -18.50
N THR A 43 -2.00 15.81 -18.66
CA THR A 43 -3.23 15.02 -18.79
C THR A 43 -3.47 14.20 -17.53
N GLU A 44 -4.62 13.60 -17.39
CA GLU A 44 -4.96 12.70 -16.28
C GLU A 44 -3.89 11.61 -16.05
N ASN A 45 -3.28 11.09 -17.12
CA ASN A 45 -2.24 10.07 -17.04
C ASN A 45 -0.98 10.55 -16.31
N ASP A 46 -0.67 11.84 -16.34
CA ASP A 46 0.49 12.41 -15.66
C ASP A 46 0.30 12.49 -14.14
N PHE A 47 -0.94 12.31 -13.66
CA PHE A 47 -1.27 12.39 -12.22
C PHE A 47 -1.49 11.02 -11.56
N LYS A 48 -1.33 9.91 -12.26
CA LYS A 48 -1.59 8.56 -11.71
C LYS A 48 -0.81 8.25 -10.43
N GLU A 49 0.40 8.79 -10.32
CA GLU A 49 1.29 8.57 -9.17
C GLU A 49 1.38 9.79 -8.25
N ILE A 50 0.45 10.72 -8.39
CA ILE A 50 0.48 12.00 -7.67
C ILE A 50 -0.71 12.09 -6.73
N ASP A 51 -0.44 12.26 -5.45
CA ASP A 51 -1.45 12.36 -4.41
C ASP A 51 -2.15 13.73 -4.37
N CYS A 52 -1.38 14.81 -4.65
CA CYS A 52 -1.92 16.16 -4.68
C CYS A 52 -0.98 17.15 -5.42
N VAL A 53 -1.52 18.34 -5.67
CA VAL A 53 -0.76 19.49 -6.18
C VAL A 53 -0.69 20.57 -5.11
N ILE A 54 0.51 21.07 -4.83
CA ILE A 54 0.73 22.26 -4.02
C ILE A 54 1.10 23.39 -4.99
N SER A 55 0.36 24.48 -4.96
CA SER A 55 0.55 25.58 -5.89
C SER A 55 0.71 26.92 -5.17
N THR A 56 1.51 27.83 -5.74
CA THR A 56 1.59 29.23 -5.27
C THR A 56 0.56 30.14 -5.94
N ILE A 57 -0.23 29.61 -6.85
CA ILE A 57 -1.30 30.32 -7.57
C ILE A 57 -2.55 29.45 -7.63
N PRO A 58 -3.76 30.02 -7.66
CA PRO A 58 -4.97 29.24 -7.89
C PRO A 58 -4.92 28.48 -9.22
N LEU A 59 -5.34 27.22 -9.21
CA LEU A 59 -5.46 26.37 -10.39
C LEU A 59 -6.95 26.12 -10.66
N GLU A 60 -7.40 26.40 -11.89
CA GLU A 60 -8.81 26.27 -12.26
C GLU A 60 -9.24 24.82 -12.48
N GLN A 61 -8.29 23.96 -12.89
CA GLN A 61 -8.54 22.52 -13.16
C GLN A 61 -7.45 21.68 -12.52
N SER A 62 -7.84 20.56 -11.93
CA SER A 62 -6.90 19.57 -11.39
C SER A 62 -7.54 18.19 -11.40
N TYR A 63 -6.72 17.17 -11.68
CA TYR A 63 -7.11 15.77 -11.63
C TYR A 63 -6.95 15.17 -10.23
N VAL A 64 -6.24 15.85 -9.34
CA VAL A 64 -5.98 15.43 -7.95
C VAL A 64 -6.26 16.60 -6.99
N PRO A 65 -6.43 16.36 -5.69
CA PRO A 65 -6.60 17.42 -4.70
C PRO A 65 -5.51 18.49 -4.82
N THR A 66 -5.91 19.75 -4.79
CA THR A 66 -5.00 20.89 -4.96
C THR A 66 -5.12 21.86 -3.81
N ILE A 67 -4.00 22.39 -3.38
CA ILE A 67 -3.94 23.42 -2.35
C ILE A 67 -3.06 24.60 -2.80
N THR A 68 -3.54 25.81 -2.52
CA THR A 68 -2.77 27.02 -2.79
C THR A 68 -2.14 27.52 -1.50
N VAL A 69 -0.84 27.77 -1.53
CA VAL A 69 -0.03 28.24 -0.41
C VAL A 69 0.80 29.45 -0.78
N ASP A 70 1.15 30.28 0.19
CA ASP A 70 2.15 31.32 -0.01
C ASP A 70 3.55 30.70 -0.16
N PHE A 71 4.40 31.30 -0.98
CA PHE A 71 5.78 30.82 -1.18
C PHE A 71 6.60 30.81 0.13
N SER A 72 6.22 31.63 1.11
CA SER A 72 6.83 31.69 2.44
C SER A 72 6.44 30.51 3.33
N LEU A 73 5.39 29.77 2.97
CA LEU A 73 4.81 28.66 3.74
C LEU A 73 4.54 29.10 5.18
N ASN A 74 3.60 30.01 5.36
CA ASN A 74 3.22 30.51 6.68
C ASN A 74 2.53 29.42 7.54
N GLN A 75 2.21 29.75 8.79
CA GLN A 75 1.61 28.77 9.73
C GLN A 75 0.26 28.23 9.24
N GLN A 76 -0.57 29.08 8.61
CA GLN A 76 -1.85 28.63 8.06
C GLN A 76 -1.67 27.67 6.89
N ASP A 77 -0.68 27.93 6.01
CA ASP A 77 -0.34 27.03 4.91
C ASP A 77 0.12 25.68 5.43
N ILE A 78 0.96 25.66 6.47
CA ILE A 78 1.42 24.43 7.11
C ILE A 78 0.24 23.60 7.66
N GLU A 79 -0.71 24.27 8.30
CA GLU A 79 -1.91 23.59 8.81
C GLU A 79 -2.78 23.05 7.68
N MET A 80 -2.96 23.81 6.59
CA MET A 80 -3.73 23.38 5.43
C MET A 80 -3.09 22.17 4.74
N VAL A 81 -1.77 22.21 4.50
CA VAL A 81 -1.02 21.09 3.91
C VAL A 81 -1.09 19.86 4.83
N SER A 82 -0.95 20.04 6.15
CA SER A 82 -1.09 18.95 7.13
C SER A 82 -2.45 18.27 7.06
N ARG A 83 -3.53 19.05 6.96
CA ARG A 83 -4.90 18.51 6.83
C ARG A 83 -5.07 17.75 5.52
N LEU A 84 -4.53 18.28 4.43
CA LEU A 84 -4.59 17.61 3.12
C LEU A 84 -3.86 16.26 3.16
N ILE A 85 -2.63 16.21 3.68
CA ILE A 85 -1.87 14.95 3.85
C ILE A 85 -2.68 13.96 4.69
N THR A 86 -3.25 14.40 5.82
CA THR A 86 -4.07 13.54 6.70
C THR A 86 -5.29 12.98 5.96
N SER A 87 -5.97 13.80 5.14
CA SER A 87 -7.14 13.34 4.38
C SER A 87 -6.78 12.34 3.29
N ILE A 88 -5.61 12.51 2.66
CA ILE A 88 -5.07 11.57 1.66
C ILE A 88 -4.74 10.23 2.33
N ASP A 89 -4.01 10.26 3.44
CA ASP A 89 -3.67 9.06 4.21
C ASP A 89 -4.93 8.33 4.69
N GLN A 90 -5.95 9.05 5.14
CA GLN A 90 -7.23 8.48 5.52
C GLN A 90 -7.94 7.83 4.34
N SER A 91 -7.94 8.45 3.17
CA SER A 91 -8.51 7.88 1.95
C SER A 91 -7.81 6.58 1.55
N LYS A 92 -6.47 6.55 1.57
CA LYS A 92 -5.67 5.35 1.31
C LYS A 92 -5.97 4.25 2.34
N TYR A 93 -6.05 4.62 3.63
CA TYR A 93 -6.41 3.69 4.70
C TYR A 93 -7.75 3.01 4.44
N GLU A 94 -8.80 3.76 4.11
CA GLU A 94 -10.12 3.20 3.84
C GLU A 94 -10.14 2.25 2.62
N LYS A 95 -9.34 2.55 1.60
CA LYS A 95 -9.20 1.69 0.42
C LYS A 95 -8.55 0.34 0.73
N ILE A 96 -7.59 0.31 1.64
CA ILE A 96 -6.83 -0.89 2.03
C ILE A 96 -7.52 -1.65 3.15
N LYS A 97 -8.05 -0.96 4.15
CA LYS A 97 -8.69 -1.52 5.34
C LYS A 97 -9.75 -2.57 5.01
N LYS A 98 -10.46 -2.42 3.89
CA LYS A 98 -11.46 -3.40 3.47
C LYS A 98 -10.89 -4.81 3.24
N PHE A 99 -9.60 -4.94 2.94
CA PHE A 99 -8.93 -6.23 2.68
C PHE A 99 -8.27 -6.83 3.90
N PHE A 100 -7.82 -5.99 4.83
CA PHE A 100 -7.02 -6.40 5.99
C PHE A 100 -7.77 -6.15 7.29
N ASP A 101 -7.66 -7.09 8.22
CA ASP A 101 -8.26 -6.99 9.54
C ASP A 101 -7.24 -7.40 10.62
N SER A 102 -7.32 -6.81 11.80
CA SER A 102 -6.43 -7.14 12.91
C SER A 102 -6.60 -8.60 13.38
N SER A 103 -7.81 -9.16 13.26
CA SER A 103 -8.10 -10.57 13.56
C SER A 103 -7.48 -11.55 12.57
N LEU A 104 -7.07 -11.06 11.38
CA LEU A 104 -6.45 -11.84 10.30
C LEU A 104 -4.94 -11.60 10.18
N PHE A 105 -4.32 -10.95 11.17
CA PHE A 105 -2.90 -10.63 11.17
C PHE A 105 -2.18 -11.41 12.26
N VAL A 106 -1.09 -12.10 11.90
CA VAL A 106 -0.22 -12.77 12.85
C VAL A 106 1.25 -12.39 12.63
N TYR A 107 1.96 -12.23 13.76
CA TYR A 107 3.41 -12.14 13.78
C TYR A 107 3.96 -13.34 14.51
N LYS A 108 4.90 -14.05 13.90
CA LYS A 108 5.50 -15.27 14.44
C LYS A 108 7.02 -15.19 14.43
N LYS A 109 7.64 -15.61 15.53
CA LYS A 109 9.08 -15.72 15.56
C LYS A 109 9.55 -16.84 14.62
N LYS A 110 8.89 -18.00 14.68
CA LYS A 110 9.18 -19.19 13.90
C LYS A 110 7.93 -20.01 13.65
N VAL A 111 7.88 -20.67 12.50
CA VAL A 111 6.87 -21.64 12.11
C VAL A 111 7.58 -22.91 11.62
N ASN A 112 7.06 -24.09 11.92
CA ASN A 112 7.74 -25.36 11.61
C ASN A 112 7.55 -25.78 10.15
N SER A 113 6.40 -25.47 9.56
CA SER A 113 6.10 -25.84 8.16
C SER A 113 5.13 -24.88 7.48
N LYS A 114 5.15 -24.89 6.13
CA LYS A 114 4.19 -24.21 5.27
C LYS A 114 2.75 -24.61 5.61
N ASN A 115 2.49 -25.90 5.77
CA ASN A 115 1.15 -26.42 6.03
C ASN A 115 0.60 -25.92 7.37
N GLU A 116 1.42 -25.97 8.45
CA GLU A 116 1.05 -25.39 9.75
C GLU A 116 0.60 -23.93 9.64
N LEU A 117 1.33 -23.12 8.87
CA LEU A 117 0.99 -21.72 8.68
C LEU A 117 -0.29 -21.54 7.87
N LEU A 118 -0.48 -22.32 6.79
CA LEU A 118 -1.68 -22.26 5.96
C LEU A 118 -2.93 -22.69 6.74
N GLU A 119 -2.83 -23.72 7.58
CA GLU A 119 -3.89 -24.16 8.49
C GLU A 119 -4.26 -23.06 9.49
N GLU A 120 -3.27 -22.43 10.12
CA GLU A 120 -3.50 -21.33 11.06
C GLU A 120 -4.21 -20.14 10.38
N LEU A 121 -3.68 -19.67 9.25
CA LEU A 121 -4.27 -18.55 8.51
C LEU A 121 -5.69 -18.85 7.99
N SER A 122 -5.92 -20.10 7.53
CA SER A 122 -7.25 -20.56 7.12
C SER A 122 -8.21 -20.61 8.30
N THR A 123 -7.74 -21.02 9.47
CA THR A 123 -8.54 -21.03 10.70
C THR A 123 -9.00 -19.62 11.10
N LEU A 124 -8.13 -18.61 10.94
CA LEU A 124 -8.53 -17.22 11.17
C LEU A 124 -9.65 -16.77 10.22
N LEU A 125 -9.52 -17.08 8.93
CA LEU A 125 -10.56 -16.77 7.93
C LEU A 125 -11.87 -17.52 8.19
N LEU A 126 -11.79 -18.77 8.65
CA LEU A 126 -12.96 -19.58 8.98
C LEU A 126 -13.70 -19.03 10.21
N ASN A 127 -12.97 -18.66 11.25
CA ASN A 127 -13.52 -18.07 12.48
C ASN A 127 -14.29 -16.77 12.21
N GLU A 128 -13.82 -15.99 11.25
CA GLU A 128 -14.52 -14.77 10.77
C GLU A 128 -15.65 -15.09 9.75
N SER A 129 -15.92 -16.38 9.51
CA SER A 129 -16.94 -16.84 8.54
C SER A 129 -16.74 -16.34 7.09
N ILE A 130 -15.50 -16.02 6.73
CA ILE A 130 -15.12 -15.51 5.40
C ILE A 130 -15.07 -16.64 4.38
N ILE A 131 -14.60 -17.82 4.79
CA ILE A 131 -14.43 -19.02 3.96
C ILE A 131 -15.25 -20.20 4.49
N GLY A 132 -15.32 -21.28 3.72
CA GLY A 132 -15.90 -22.59 4.12
C GLY A 132 -14.81 -23.64 4.30
N ASP A 133 -15.22 -24.84 4.72
CA ASP A 133 -14.32 -25.95 5.09
C ASP A 133 -13.46 -26.46 3.91
N ASP A 134 -13.95 -26.38 2.68
CA ASP A 134 -13.24 -26.85 1.47
C ASP A 134 -12.13 -25.89 0.98
N TYR A 135 -12.00 -24.72 1.60
CA TYR A 135 -11.09 -23.68 1.17
C TYR A 135 -9.62 -24.11 1.24
N LEU A 136 -9.20 -24.65 2.38
CA LEU A 136 -7.80 -25.05 2.63
C LEU A 136 -7.34 -26.15 1.66
N ASP A 137 -8.17 -27.15 1.40
CA ASP A 137 -7.89 -28.22 0.43
C ASP A 137 -7.67 -27.65 -0.98
N SER A 138 -8.43 -26.61 -1.33
CA SER A 138 -8.27 -25.92 -2.62
C SER A 138 -6.98 -25.09 -2.68
N VAL A 139 -6.54 -24.51 -1.57
CA VAL A 139 -5.23 -23.83 -1.46
C VAL A 139 -4.09 -24.83 -1.64
N TYR A 140 -4.14 -25.99 -0.97
CA TYR A 140 -3.12 -27.02 -1.13
C TYR A 140 -3.01 -27.50 -2.58
N LYS A 141 -4.13 -27.81 -3.22
CA LYS A 141 -4.16 -28.21 -4.64
C LYS A 141 -3.57 -27.13 -5.56
N ARG A 142 -3.80 -25.85 -5.23
CA ARG A 142 -3.23 -24.73 -5.99
C ARG A 142 -1.72 -24.63 -5.82
N GLU A 143 -1.23 -24.81 -4.62
CA GLU A 143 0.21 -24.79 -4.30
C GLU A 143 0.98 -25.97 -4.91
N GLU A 144 0.33 -27.14 -5.06
CA GLU A 144 0.90 -28.31 -5.74
C GLU A 144 1.07 -28.09 -7.25
N LEU A 145 0.18 -27.33 -7.88
CA LEU A 145 0.25 -27.03 -9.33
C LEU A 145 1.36 -26.04 -9.69
N SER A 146 1.55 -25.03 -8.85
CA SER A 146 2.57 -23.99 -9.05
C SER A 146 2.74 -23.20 -7.77
N ASN A 147 3.98 -22.90 -7.42
CA ASN A 147 4.30 -22.10 -6.25
C ASN A 147 3.75 -20.69 -6.37
N THR A 148 3.39 -20.14 -5.21
CA THR A 148 2.89 -18.76 -5.09
C THR A 148 3.88 -17.82 -4.43
N ASN A 149 5.10 -18.27 -4.17
CA ASN A 149 6.15 -17.40 -3.62
C ASN A 149 6.73 -16.46 -4.69
N MET A 150 7.11 -15.29 -4.23
CA MET A 150 7.64 -14.20 -5.04
C MET A 150 8.98 -13.73 -4.43
N ASN A 151 10.05 -13.74 -5.25
CA ASN A 151 11.36 -13.15 -4.91
C ASN A 151 11.97 -13.60 -3.57
N ASP A 152 11.73 -14.83 -3.13
CA ASP A 152 12.19 -15.37 -1.85
C ASP A 152 11.86 -14.50 -0.62
N VAL A 153 10.86 -13.65 -0.72
CA VAL A 153 10.45 -12.72 0.32
C VAL A 153 9.05 -13.01 0.82
N PHE A 154 8.09 -13.18 -0.09
CA PHE A 154 6.69 -13.37 0.26
C PHE A 154 5.98 -14.40 -0.62
N ALA A 155 4.87 -14.92 -0.12
CA ALA A 155 3.98 -15.82 -0.86
C ALA A 155 2.55 -15.28 -0.88
N LEU A 156 1.83 -15.60 -1.96
CA LEU A 156 0.44 -15.24 -2.20
C LEU A 156 -0.43 -16.50 -2.37
N PRO A 157 -0.50 -17.42 -1.38
CA PRO A 157 -1.33 -18.60 -1.48
C PRO A 157 -2.81 -18.20 -1.65
N HIS A 158 -3.51 -18.91 -2.52
CA HIS A 158 -4.91 -18.70 -2.84
C HIS A 158 -5.54 -20.00 -3.34
N PRO A 159 -6.88 -20.17 -3.26
CA PRO A 159 -7.53 -21.38 -3.73
C PRO A 159 -7.59 -21.45 -5.26
N LEU A 160 -7.74 -22.64 -5.81
CA LEU A 160 -8.00 -22.86 -7.26
C LEU A 160 -9.33 -22.24 -7.71
N ASN A 161 -10.34 -22.29 -6.84
CA ASN A 161 -11.68 -21.79 -7.10
C ASN A 161 -12.03 -20.67 -6.10
N VAL A 162 -13.04 -19.89 -6.44
CA VAL A 162 -13.51 -18.81 -5.57
C VAL A 162 -14.46 -19.40 -4.52
N PHE A 163 -14.05 -19.35 -3.25
CA PHE A 163 -14.81 -19.90 -2.12
C PHE A 163 -15.15 -18.88 -1.03
N ALA A 164 -14.73 -17.63 -1.19
CA ALA A 164 -14.90 -16.64 -0.14
C ALA A 164 -16.21 -15.87 -0.25
N LYS A 165 -16.82 -15.58 0.90
CA LYS A 165 -18.02 -14.74 1.02
C LYS A 165 -17.65 -13.24 0.98
N GLN A 166 -16.41 -12.91 1.34
CA GLN A 166 -15.83 -11.58 1.32
C GLN A 166 -14.38 -11.64 0.82
N THR A 167 -13.92 -10.59 0.16
CA THR A 167 -12.51 -10.46 -0.21
C THR A 167 -11.71 -9.98 1.00
N LYS A 168 -10.89 -10.85 1.56
CA LYS A 168 -10.02 -10.59 2.71
C LYS A 168 -8.67 -11.27 2.53
N VAL A 169 -7.68 -10.77 3.25
CA VAL A 169 -6.31 -11.29 3.26
C VAL A 169 -5.89 -11.61 4.69
N ALA A 170 -5.59 -12.86 4.96
CA ALA A 170 -4.91 -13.22 6.19
C ALA A 170 -3.39 -13.08 6.00
N VAL A 171 -2.75 -12.39 6.94
CA VAL A 171 -1.35 -11.98 6.84
C VAL A 171 -0.52 -12.62 7.93
N ALA A 172 0.59 -13.24 7.54
CA ALA A 172 1.63 -13.66 8.48
C ALA A 172 2.96 -12.95 8.16
N ILE A 173 3.59 -12.40 9.19
CA ILE A 173 4.97 -11.87 9.15
C ILE A 173 5.82 -12.73 10.06
N LEU A 174 6.95 -13.22 9.53
CA LEU A 174 7.84 -14.17 10.19
C LEU A 174 9.21 -13.52 10.48
N ASP A 175 9.71 -13.70 11.69
CA ASP A 175 11.08 -13.26 12.05
C ASP A 175 12.13 -14.16 11.37
N GLU A 176 11.90 -15.48 11.39
CA GLU A 176 12.75 -16.47 10.73
C GLU A 176 12.16 -16.86 9.37
N PRO A 177 12.99 -17.00 8.31
CA PRO A 177 12.50 -17.46 7.02
C PRO A 177 11.88 -18.86 7.10
N LEU A 178 10.74 -19.05 6.45
CA LEU A 178 10.05 -20.33 6.32
C LEU A 178 10.34 -20.92 4.94
N LYS A 179 10.77 -22.18 4.89
CA LYS A 179 10.88 -22.91 3.63
C LYS A 179 9.50 -23.04 2.98
N TRP A 180 9.38 -22.53 1.75
CA TRP A 180 8.12 -22.54 1.01
C TRP A 180 8.06 -23.62 -0.05
N ASN A 181 9.10 -23.69 -0.89
CA ASN A 181 9.24 -24.70 -1.90
C ASN A 181 10.73 -25.02 -2.15
N GLY A 182 11.15 -26.27 -1.99
CA GLY A 182 12.56 -26.64 -2.12
C GLY A 182 13.42 -25.84 -1.16
N ASP A 183 14.37 -25.07 -1.70
CA ASP A 183 15.24 -24.19 -0.92
C ASP A 183 14.76 -22.72 -0.87
N GLU A 184 13.69 -22.38 -1.60
CA GLU A 184 13.09 -21.04 -1.56
C GLU A 184 12.43 -20.77 -0.22
N THR A 185 12.57 -19.56 0.28
CA THR A 185 12.06 -19.16 1.59
C THR A 185 11.19 -17.92 1.51
N VAL A 186 10.27 -17.76 2.47
CA VAL A 186 9.45 -16.56 2.60
C VAL A 186 9.43 -16.06 4.04
N ARG A 187 9.21 -14.77 4.22
CA ARG A 187 9.00 -14.13 5.53
C ARG A 187 7.66 -13.42 5.65
N ILE A 188 6.95 -13.27 4.55
CA ILE A 188 5.63 -12.66 4.53
C ILE A 188 4.69 -13.61 3.76
N VAL A 189 3.53 -13.90 4.32
CA VAL A 189 2.51 -14.72 3.65
C VAL A 189 1.19 -13.97 3.64
N PHE A 190 0.60 -13.83 2.46
CA PHE A 190 -0.72 -13.26 2.23
C PHE A 190 -1.65 -14.35 1.72
N LEU A 191 -2.43 -14.97 2.59
CA LEU A 191 -3.44 -15.95 2.20
C LEU A 191 -4.70 -15.23 1.70
N LEU A 192 -4.99 -15.37 0.40
CA LEU A 192 -6.02 -14.58 -0.29
C LEU A 192 -7.36 -15.30 -0.29
N ALA A 193 -8.36 -14.75 0.37
CA ALA A 193 -9.76 -15.14 0.27
C ALA A 193 -10.48 -14.13 -0.65
N ILE A 194 -10.79 -14.54 -1.88
CA ILE A 194 -11.36 -13.64 -2.90
C ILE A 194 -12.81 -14.02 -3.15
N LYS A 195 -13.72 -13.04 -3.03
CA LYS A 195 -15.13 -13.20 -3.35
C LYS A 195 -15.34 -13.15 -4.86
N ASN A 196 -16.24 -13.99 -5.37
CA ASN A 196 -16.59 -14.00 -6.79
C ASN A 196 -17.14 -12.64 -7.25
N GLY A 197 -16.64 -12.15 -8.38
CA GLY A 197 -17.03 -10.86 -8.96
C GLY A 197 -16.28 -9.64 -8.38
N ASP A 198 -15.39 -9.80 -7.40
CA ASP A 198 -14.69 -8.69 -6.73
C ASP A 198 -13.38 -8.28 -7.43
N SER A 199 -13.02 -8.93 -8.55
CA SER A 199 -11.75 -8.69 -9.25
C SER A 199 -11.50 -7.22 -9.63
N LEU A 200 -12.56 -6.47 -9.98
CA LEU A 200 -12.47 -5.04 -10.29
C LEU A 200 -12.21 -4.16 -9.07
N ASN A 201 -12.50 -4.66 -7.86
CA ASN A 201 -12.33 -3.92 -6.61
C ASN A 201 -10.96 -4.18 -5.94
N MET A 202 -10.11 -5.01 -6.57
CA MET A 202 -8.84 -5.44 -5.99
C MET A 202 -7.64 -4.59 -6.45
N GLU A 203 -7.84 -3.54 -7.24
CA GLU A 203 -6.77 -2.70 -7.79
C GLU A 203 -5.78 -2.27 -6.70
N HIS A 204 -6.24 -1.69 -5.61
CA HIS A 204 -5.38 -1.27 -4.51
C HIS A 204 -4.68 -2.42 -3.77
N LEU A 205 -5.23 -3.63 -3.79
CA LEU A 205 -4.55 -4.81 -3.25
C LEU A 205 -3.42 -5.27 -4.18
N TYR A 206 -3.63 -5.20 -5.48
CA TYR A 206 -2.59 -5.49 -6.46
C TYR A 206 -1.45 -4.47 -6.39
N ASP A 207 -1.75 -3.18 -6.15
CA ASP A 207 -0.73 -2.14 -5.96
C ASP A 207 0.21 -2.48 -4.81
N VAL A 208 -0.32 -3.01 -3.68
CA VAL A 208 0.50 -3.51 -2.56
C VAL A 208 1.47 -4.60 -3.02
N PHE A 209 0.99 -5.58 -3.78
CA PHE A 209 1.81 -6.70 -4.20
C PHE A 209 2.85 -6.30 -5.26
N ILE A 210 2.47 -5.43 -6.19
CA ILE A 210 3.39 -4.87 -7.20
C ILE A 210 4.50 -4.08 -6.51
N GLU A 211 4.15 -3.26 -5.53
CA GLU A 211 5.14 -2.50 -4.75
C GLU A 211 6.04 -3.44 -3.94
N LEU A 212 5.51 -4.50 -3.34
CA LEU A 212 6.31 -5.53 -2.67
C LEU A 212 7.30 -6.23 -3.60
N VAL A 213 6.94 -6.47 -4.87
CA VAL A 213 7.86 -7.07 -5.86
C VAL A 213 9.01 -6.12 -6.19
N ASN A 214 8.72 -4.83 -6.36
CA ASN A 214 9.64 -3.86 -6.97
C ASN A 214 10.46 -3.05 -5.95
N ASN A 215 10.02 -2.97 -4.67
CA ASN A 215 10.61 -2.08 -3.68
C ASN A 215 11.19 -2.85 -2.49
N THR A 216 12.51 -3.05 -2.49
CA THR A 216 13.23 -3.75 -1.41
C THR A 216 13.20 -3.00 -0.07
N LYS A 217 13.03 -1.67 -0.08
CA LYS A 217 12.84 -0.89 1.14
C LYS A 217 11.48 -1.20 1.76
N PHE A 218 10.43 -1.20 0.96
CA PHE A 218 9.08 -1.56 1.39
C PHE A 218 9.02 -2.99 1.95
N GLN A 219 9.63 -3.97 1.25
CA GLN A 219 9.76 -5.33 1.77
C GLN A 219 10.34 -5.38 3.19
N ARG A 220 11.46 -4.67 3.42
CA ARG A 220 12.12 -4.63 4.74
C ARG A 220 11.23 -4.00 5.81
N GLU A 221 10.55 -2.92 5.48
CA GLU A 221 9.66 -2.22 6.41
C GLU A 221 8.45 -3.08 6.78
N VAL A 222 7.86 -3.80 5.80
CA VAL A 222 6.78 -4.77 6.07
C VAL A 222 7.30 -5.91 6.96
N MET A 223 8.46 -6.49 6.67
CA MET A 223 9.07 -7.55 7.50
C MET A 223 9.38 -7.11 8.93
N CYS A 224 9.58 -5.81 9.17
CA CYS A 224 9.78 -5.25 10.52
C CYS A 224 8.49 -4.99 11.28
N SER A 225 7.32 -5.11 10.65
CA SER A 225 6.01 -4.86 11.27
C SER A 225 5.63 -6.02 12.18
N LYS A 226 5.60 -5.76 13.49
CA LYS A 226 5.27 -6.77 14.53
C LYS A 226 3.81 -6.71 14.99
N THR A 227 3.10 -5.65 14.61
CA THR A 227 1.69 -5.43 14.93
C THR A 227 0.92 -5.06 13.67
N TYR A 228 -0.39 -5.31 13.70
CA TYR A 228 -1.30 -4.91 12.63
C TYR A 228 -1.20 -3.40 12.32
N ASP A 229 -1.16 -2.55 13.35
CA ASP A 229 -1.08 -1.10 13.15
C ASP A 229 0.22 -0.66 12.47
N GLN A 230 1.35 -1.30 12.81
CA GLN A 230 2.62 -1.06 12.12
C GLN A 230 2.53 -1.51 10.67
N PHE A 231 1.97 -2.69 10.40
CA PHE A 231 1.79 -3.23 9.06
C PHE A 231 0.93 -2.29 8.20
N ILE A 232 -0.27 -1.91 8.65
CA ILE A 232 -1.17 -1.01 7.92
C ILE A 232 -0.52 0.34 7.67
N LYS A 233 0.15 0.91 8.68
CA LYS A 233 0.86 2.18 8.52
C LYS A 233 1.94 2.09 7.44
N THR A 234 2.69 0.99 7.40
CA THR A 234 3.70 0.75 6.37
C THR A 234 3.06 0.64 4.99
N LEU A 235 1.93 -0.05 4.84
CA LEU A 235 1.22 -0.12 3.57
C LEU A 235 0.80 1.27 3.07
N ILE A 236 0.18 2.08 3.91
CA ILE A 236 -0.30 3.44 3.55
C ILE A 236 0.83 4.34 3.07
N GLN A 237 2.02 4.22 3.66
CA GLN A 237 3.18 5.04 3.30
C GLN A 237 3.76 4.71 1.91
N HIS A 238 3.53 3.52 1.41
CA HIS A 238 4.10 3.03 0.14
C HIS A 238 3.09 2.85 -1.00
N ILE A 239 1.79 2.82 -0.69
CA ILE A 239 0.75 2.72 -1.72
C ILE A 239 0.43 4.11 -2.25
N GLN A 240 0.35 4.20 -3.54
CA GLN A 240 0.00 5.41 -4.29
C GLN A 240 -1.51 5.52 -4.52
#